data_36c90617f43c47f50c1ba455098bb516
#
_entry.id   36c90617f43c47f50c1ba455098bb516
#
_cell.length_a   1.000
_cell.length_b   1.000
_cell.length_c   1.000
_cell.angle_alpha   90.00
_cell.angle_beta   90.00
_cell.angle_gamma   90.00
#
_symmetry.space_group_name_H-M   'P 1'
#
loop_
_entity.id
_entity.type
_entity.pdbx_description
1 polymer ?
#
loop_
_entity_poly.entity_id
_entity_poly.type
_entity_poly.pdbx_seq_one_letter_code
_entity_poly.pdbx_strand_id
1 'polypeptide(L)'
;MVKAIVGANWGDEGKGKITDMLAEQSDVVIRFQGGANAGHTIINDYGRFALHILPSGTFYPHVTNIIGNGVALDIQKLVDELGSITSQGVPAPNLIVSERAQILMPYHRLQDSYEEERLGGKAFGSTKSGIAPFYSDKYAKIGIQVCDLFHEDRLRERLTAAVSLKNVLFEHLYHKPSLDVDELYQQLMELREQIRPYVGDAVTFVHDALRAGKTVLLEGQLGSMKDPDLGIFPLTTSSHTLAGFGCVGAAVPPTAVEDVICVTKAYSSSVGSNTEPFVSEVLGEAGDELRRRGGDKGEFGATTGRPRRVGWFDTVATKYGCMVQGATQVALTCLDVLGYLDEILVCTGYEIDGTVTDRFPTTPELMRARPVFTTLPGWKCDIRGCTDYQALPQQAKAYVDFLESRIGYPITLVSTGPKRNEITVRQK
;
A
#
# COMPACT_ATOMS: atom_id res chain seq x y z
N MET A 1 9.41 -19.62 7.30
CA MET A 1 10.02 -18.35 6.85
C MET A 1 8.94 -17.32 6.62
N VAL A 2 9.05 -16.13 7.22
CA VAL A 2 8.11 -15.01 6.99
C VAL A 2 8.84 -13.90 6.24
N LYS A 3 8.25 -13.47 5.12
CA LYS A 3 8.71 -12.34 4.32
C LYS A 3 7.67 -11.23 4.37
N ALA A 4 8.11 -9.97 4.40
CA ALA A 4 7.24 -8.81 4.29
C ALA A 4 7.57 -8.00 3.03
N ILE A 5 6.55 -7.63 2.26
CA ILE A 5 6.68 -6.69 1.13
C ILE A 5 6.03 -5.39 1.52
N VAL A 6 6.82 -4.32 1.54
CA VAL A 6 6.41 -2.99 1.99
C VAL A 6 6.94 -1.90 1.06
N GLY A 7 6.33 -0.73 1.09
CA GLY A 7 6.77 0.41 0.30
C GLY A 7 7.80 1.27 1.04
N ALA A 8 8.88 1.62 0.37
CA ALA A 8 9.91 2.48 0.95
C ALA A 8 9.51 3.96 1.01
N ASN A 9 8.58 4.42 0.15
CA ASN A 9 8.33 5.83 -0.08
C ASN A 9 6.86 6.24 0.17
N TRP A 10 6.21 6.83 -0.83
CA TRP A 10 4.86 7.42 -0.72
C TRP A 10 3.72 6.45 -1.09
N GLY A 11 4.01 5.21 -1.43
CA GLY A 11 3.06 4.26 -2.01
C GLY A 11 3.17 4.19 -3.53
N ASP A 12 2.41 3.27 -4.14
CA ASP A 12 2.40 3.04 -5.59
C ASP A 12 3.75 2.64 -6.21
N GLU A 13 4.66 2.07 -5.39
CA GLU A 13 6.01 1.65 -5.82
C GLU A 13 6.01 0.40 -6.73
N GLY A 14 4.85 -0.19 -7.03
CA GLY A 14 4.77 -1.42 -7.82
C GLY A 14 4.87 -2.69 -6.98
N LYS A 15 4.51 -2.63 -5.69
CA LYS A 15 4.48 -3.78 -4.76
C LYS A 15 3.68 -4.96 -5.29
N GLY A 16 2.52 -4.71 -5.91
CA GLY A 16 1.64 -5.76 -6.43
C GLY A 16 2.34 -6.75 -7.35
N LYS A 17 3.21 -6.27 -8.25
CA LYS A 17 4.02 -7.10 -9.12
C LYS A 17 5.01 -7.99 -8.37
N ILE A 18 5.72 -7.40 -7.39
CA ILE A 18 6.69 -8.14 -6.57
C ILE A 18 5.97 -9.14 -5.67
N THR A 19 4.82 -8.75 -5.12
CA THR A 19 3.99 -9.64 -4.31
C THR A 19 3.46 -10.81 -5.12
N ASP A 20 2.93 -10.57 -6.32
CA ASP A 20 2.43 -11.62 -7.21
C ASP A 20 3.53 -12.64 -7.57
N MET A 21 4.73 -12.15 -7.89
CA MET A 21 5.88 -13.01 -8.18
C MET A 21 6.25 -13.91 -6.98
N LEU A 22 6.22 -13.37 -5.75
CA LEU A 22 6.59 -14.12 -4.55
C LEU A 22 5.43 -14.94 -3.99
N ALA A 23 4.19 -14.56 -4.25
CA ALA A 23 2.99 -15.30 -3.85
C ALA A 23 2.96 -16.71 -4.45
N GLU A 24 3.42 -16.88 -5.69
CA GLU A 24 3.52 -18.18 -6.35
C GLU A 24 4.38 -19.20 -5.57
N GLN A 25 5.37 -18.71 -4.84
CA GLN A 25 6.31 -19.51 -4.03
C GLN A 25 5.94 -19.57 -2.55
N SER A 26 4.80 -19.01 -2.19
CA SER A 26 4.35 -18.91 -0.80
C SER A 26 3.21 -19.89 -0.52
N ASP A 27 3.15 -20.39 0.72
CA ASP A 27 2.02 -21.21 1.19
C ASP A 27 0.86 -20.32 1.68
N VAL A 28 1.19 -19.14 2.23
CA VAL A 28 0.23 -18.21 2.83
C VAL A 28 0.55 -16.78 2.42
N VAL A 29 -0.45 -16.01 2.01
CA VAL A 29 -0.33 -14.57 1.74
C VAL A 29 -1.31 -13.80 2.62
N ILE A 30 -0.83 -12.83 3.39
CA ILE A 30 -1.63 -12.11 4.38
C ILE A 30 -1.62 -10.60 4.11
N ARG A 31 -2.80 -10.03 3.85
CA ARG A 31 -3.01 -8.58 3.96
C ARG A 31 -3.10 -8.23 5.44
N PHE A 32 -2.23 -7.37 5.94
CA PHE A 32 -2.13 -7.12 7.37
C PHE A 32 -2.62 -5.73 7.81
N GLN A 33 -2.83 -4.79 6.87
CA GLN A 33 -3.23 -3.42 7.19
C GLN A 33 -3.92 -2.73 6.00
N GLY A 34 -4.39 -1.49 6.21
CA GLY A 34 -5.08 -0.70 5.19
C GLY A 34 -6.49 -1.21 4.93
N GLY A 35 -7.03 -0.91 3.79
CA GLY A 35 -8.36 -1.30 3.35
C GLY A 35 -8.48 -1.14 1.84
N ALA A 36 -9.69 -0.86 1.35
CA ALA A 36 -9.95 -0.68 -0.08
C ALA A 36 -9.52 0.69 -0.66
N ASN A 37 -8.80 1.49 0.11
CA ASN A 37 -8.36 2.84 -0.28
C ASN A 37 -7.23 2.87 -1.33
N ALA A 38 -6.42 1.82 -1.41
CA ALA A 38 -5.39 1.69 -2.43
C ALA A 38 -5.57 0.38 -3.19
N GLY A 39 -5.50 0.49 -4.51
CA GLY A 39 -5.51 -0.68 -5.40
C GLY A 39 -4.11 -1.02 -5.84
N HIS A 40 -3.83 -2.30 -6.03
CA HIS A 40 -2.63 -2.76 -6.70
C HIS A 40 -2.98 -3.52 -7.97
N THR A 41 -2.22 -3.25 -9.03
CA THR A 41 -2.43 -3.89 -10.32
C THR A 41 -1.57 -5.14 -10.41
N ILE A 42 -2.19 -6.24 -10.80
CA ILE A 42 -1.55 -7.52 -11.13
C ILE A 42 -1.83 -7.82 -12.61
N ILE A 43 -0.79 -8.23 -13.33
CA ILE A 43 -0.88 -8.65 -14.73
C ILE A 43 -0.32 -10.06 -14.81
N ASN A 44 -1.20 -11.04 -15.02
CA ASN A 44 -0.88 -12.46 -15.10
C ASN A 44 -1.62 -13.14 -16.27
N ASP A 45 -1.59 -14.47 -16.34
CA ASP A 45 -2.18 -15.26 -17.42
C ASP A 45 -3.72 -15.15 -17.47
N TYR A 46 -4.38 -14.81 -16.36
CA TYR A 46 -5.83 -14.56 -16.33
C TYR A 46 -6.21 -13.17 -16.87
N GLY A 47 -5.24 -12.23 -16.94
CA GLY A 47 -5.49 -10.88 -17.41
C GLY A 47 -4.89 -9.79 -16.50
N ARG A 48 -5.57 -8.64 -16.51
CA ARG A 48 -5.19 -7.46 -15.72
C ARG A 48 -6.24 -7.18 -14.64
N PHE A 49 -5.82 -7.22 -13.40
CA PHE A 49 -6.68 -7.04 -12.23
C PHE A 49 -6.21 -5.86 -11.38
N ALA A 50 -7.15 -5.10 -10.86
CA ALA A 50 -6.90 -4.09 -9.84
C ALA A 50 -7.55 -4.56 -8.53
N LEU A 51 -6.77 -5.17 -7.65
CA LEU A 51 -7.24 -5.65 -6.35
C LEU A 51 -7.14 -4.55 -5.30
N HIS A 52 -8.13 -4.49 -4.40
CA HIS A 52 -8.18 -3.50 -3.31
C HIS A 52 -8.21 -4.18 -1.94
N ILE A 53 -8.93 -5.29 -1.79
CA ILE A 53 -9.07 -6.04 -0.53
C ILE A 53 -8.44 -7.41 -0.62
N LEU A 54 -8.61 -8.12 -1.74
CA LEU A 54 -8.06 -9.47 -1.89
C LEU A 54 -6.53 -9.45 -1.88
N PRO A 55 -5.88 -10.43 -1.20
CA PRO A 55 -4.43 -10.62 -1.31
C PRO A 55 -3.99 -11.05 -2.71
N SER A 56 -2.74 -10.75 -3.07
CA SER A 56 -2.17 -11.11 -4.38
C SER A 56 -2.06 -12.62 -4.62
N GLY A 57 -2.06 -13.44 -3.58
CA GLY A 57 -2.04 -14.90 -3.67
C GLY A 57 -3.34 -15.53 -4.22
N THR A 58 -4.39 -14.74 -4.41
CA THR A 58 -5.71 -15.17 -4.90
C THR A 58 -5.68 -15.92 -6.23
N PHE A 59 -4.66 -15.69 -7.05
CA PHE A 59 -4.52 -16.34 -8.37
C PHE A 59 -3.89 -17.74 -8.31
N TYR A 60 -3.44 -18.18 -7.13
CA TYR A 60 -2.72 -19.44 -6.95
C TYR A 60 -3.53 -20.40 -6.06
N PRO A 61 -4.05 -21.53 -6.60
CA PRO A 61 -4.93 -22.45 -5.86
C PRO A 61 -4.28 -23.10 -4.63
N HIS A 62 -2.94 -23.19 -4.59
CA HIS A 62 -2.19 -23.77 -3.47
C HIS A 62 -1.97 -22.77 -2.31
N VAL A 63 -2.22 -21.49 -2.55
CA VAL A 63 -1.98 -20.42 -1.57
C VAL A 63 -3.21 -20.20 -0.71
N THR A 64 -3.03 -20.19 0.61
CA THR A 64 -4.05 -19.68 1.52
C THR A 64 -3.92 -18.17 1.66
N ASN A 65 -4.97 -17.46 1.28
CA ASN A 65 -5.05 -16.01 1.35
C ASN A 65 -5.71 -15.59 2.66
N ILE A 66 -5.15 -14.62 3.38
CA ILE A 66 -5.70 -14.16 4.65
C ILE A 66 -5.93 -12.65 4.63
N ILE A 67 -7.13 -12.25 5.02
CA ILE A 67 -7.44 -10.89 5.42
C ILE A 67 -7.23 -10.82 6.94
N GLY A 68 -6.13 -10.19 7.34
CA GLY A 68 -5.65 -10.19 8.72
C GLY A 68 -6.38 -9.22 9.65
N ASN A 69 -6.05 -9.28 10.93
CA ASN A 69 -6.70 -8.54 12.01
C ASN A 69 -6.57 -7.01 11.87
N GLY A 70 -5.53 -6.53 11.18
CA GLY A 70 -5.24 -5.11 11.02
C GLY A 70 -5.97 -4.44 9.86
N VAL A 71 -6.65 -5.20 9.01
CA VAL A 71 -7.33 -4.68 7.82
C VAL A 71 -8.64 -3.98 8.18
N ALA A 72 -8.91 -2.84 7.55
CA ALA A 72 -10.22 -2.20 7.51
C ALA A 72 -11.08 -2.93 6.48
N LEU A 73 -11.84 -3.93 6.94
CA LEU A 73 -12.58 -4.84 6.07
C LEU A 73 -13.85 -4.20 5.54
N ASP A 74 -13.85 -3.85 4.28
CA ASP A 74 -15.03 -3.51 3.53
C ASP A 74 -15.64 -4.79 2.94
N ILE A 75 -16.70 -5.31 3.58
CA ILE A 75 -17.29 -6.61 3.20
C ILE A 75 -17.90 -6.54 1.79
N GLN A 76 -18.62 -5.45 1.47
CA GLN A 76 -19.22 -5.30 0.15
C GLN A 76 -18.14 -5.32 -0.93
N LYS A 77 -17.06 -4.58 -0.70
CA LYS A 77 -15.93 -4.53 -1.64
C LYS A 77 -15.25 -5.89 -1.82
N LEU A 78 -15.13 -6.67 -0.73
CA LEU A 78 -14.61 -8.03 -0.79
C LEU A 78 -15.50 -8.93 -1.66
N VAL A 79 -16.81 -8.88 -1.46
CA VAL A 79 -17.77 -9.67 -2.24
C VAL A 79 -17.73 -9.28 -3.72
N ASP A 80 -17.70 -7.98 -4.00
CA ASP A 80 -17.60 -7.46 -5.38
C ASP A 80 -16.32 -7.93 -6.07
N GLU A 81 -15.17 -7.92 -5.37
CA GLU A 81 -13.91 -8.38 -5.93
C GLU A 81 -13.89 -9.89 -6.17
N LEU A 82 -14.41 -10.69 -5.23
CA LEU A 82 -14.56 -12.15 -5.41
C LEU A 82 -15.41 -12.47 -6.64
N GLY A 83 -16.56 -11.78 -6.80
CA GLY A 83 -17.41 -11.92 -7.96
C GLY A 83 -16.72 -11.50 -9.26
N SER A 84 -15.95 -10.40 -9.22
CA SER A 84 -15.24 -9.89 -10.39
C SER A 84 -14.15 -10.85 -10.88
N ILE A 85 -13.33 -11.40 -9.99
CA ILE A 85 -12.25 -12.32 -10.41
C ILE A 85 -12.81 -13.66 -10.90
N THR A 86 -13.84 -14.19 -10.22
CA THR A 86 -14.44 -15.47 -10.62
C THR A 86 -15.16 -15.37 -11.94
N SER A 87 -15.81 -14.24 -12.23
CA SER A 87 -16.46 -13.98 -13.53
C SER A 87 -15.45 -13.91 -14.70
N GLN A 88 -14.17 -13.67 -14.42
CA GLN A 88 -13.07 -13.65 -15.39
C GLN A 88 -12.33 -15.00 -15.47
N GLY A 89 -12.88 -16.05 -14.86
CA GLY A 89 -12.34 -17.41 -14.93
C GLY A 89 -11.26 -17.73 -13.89
N VAL A 90 -11.02 -16.85 -12.92
CA VAL A 90 -10.13 -17.18 -11.79
C VAL A 90 -10.87 -18.14 -10.86
N PRO A 91 -10.30 -19.28 -10.47
CA PRO A 91 -10.91 -20.19 -9.49
C PRO A 91 -11.18 -19.46 -8.16
N ALA A 92 -12.23 -19.88 -7.45
CA ALA A 92 -12.49 -19.35 -6.12
C ALA A 92 -11.25 -19.53 -5.21
N PRO A 93 -10.74 -18.45 -4.59
CA PRO A 93 -9.50 -18.54 -3.82
C PRO A 93 -9.71 -19.29 -2.51
N ASN A 94 -8.67 -19.95 -2.04
CA ASN A 94 -8.59 -20.40 -0.66
C ASN A 94 -8.39 -19.15 0.23
N LEU A 95 -9.45 -18.69 0.89
CA LEU A 95 -9.51 -17.43 1.62
C LEU A 95 -9.94 -17.63 3.07
N ILE A 96 -9.24 -16.96 3.99
CA ILE A 96 -9.64 -16.82 5.40
C ILE A 96 -9.78 -15.32 5.70
N VAL A 97 -10.97 -14.93 6.16
CA VAL A 97 -11.22 -13.62 6.74
C VAL A 97 -11.11 -13.75 8.25
N SER A 98 -10.19 -13.04 8.87
CA SER A 98 -10.02 -13.08 10.31
C SER A 98 -11.31 -12.66 11.03
N GLU A 99 -11.79 -13.49 11.92
CA GLU A 99 -12.92 -13.17 12.81
C GLU A 99 -12.65 -11.94 13.69
N ARG A 100 -11.36 -11.57 13.90
CA ARG A 100 -10.90 -10.41 14.68
C ARG A 100 -10.71 -9.15 13.83
N ALA A 101 -10.80 -9.23 12.51
CA ALA A 101 -10.80 -8.04 11.67
C ALA A 101 -11.99 -7.15 12.00
N GLN A 102 -11.84 -5.85 11.85
CA GLN A 102 -12.95 -4.91 12.05
C GLN A 102 -13.56 -4.49 10.72
N ILE A 103 -14.86 -4.24 10.75
CA ILE A 103 -15.67 -3.93 9.57
C ILE A 103 -15.62 -2.43 9.31
N LEU A 104 -15.26 -2.07 8.08
CA LEU A 104 -15.43 -0.72 7.57
C LEU A 104 -16.89 -0.53 7.20
N MET A 105 -17.62 0.23 8.04
CA MET A 105 -19.05 0.46 7.90
C MET A 105 -19.34 1.55 6.86
N PRO A 106 -20.54 1.55 6.24
CA PRO A 106 -20.94 2.59 5.30
C PRO A 106 -20.80 4.02 5.85
N TYR A 107 -21.09 4.22 7.12
CA TYR A 107 -20.97 5.53 7.77
C TYR A 107 -19.52 6.05 7.85
N HIS A 108 -18.52 5.19 7.81
CA HIS A 108 -17.12 5.65 7.75
C HIS A 108 -16.83 6.36 6.42
N ARG A 109 -17.35 5.85 5.31
CA ARG A 109 -17.20 6.50 3.99
C ARG A 109 -17.97 7.83 3.94
N LEU A 110 -19.18 7.86 4.49
CA LEU A 110 -19.97 9.09 4.60
C LEU A 110 -19.22 10.13 5.43
N GLN A 111 -18.73 9.76 6.60
CA GLN A 111 -17.97 10.65 7.48
C GLN A 111 -16.71 11.21 6.81
N ASP A 112 -15.95 10.36 6.11
CA ASP A 112 -14.75 10.76 5.36
C ASP A 112 -15.10 11.78 4.26
N SER A 113 -16.20 11.54 3.55
CA SER A 113 -16.70 12.45 2.52
C SER A 113 -17.17 13.79 3.09
N TYR A 114 -17.91 13.76 4.21
CA TYR A 114 -18.42 14.95 4.86
C TYR A 114 -17.31 15.81 5.50
N GLU A 115 -16.27 15.16 6.01
CA GLU A 115 -15.11 15.86 6.55
C GLU A 115 -14.31 16.57 5.45
N GLU A 116 -14.10 15.92 4.29
CA GLU A 116 -13.46 16.56 3.13
C GLU A 116 -14.28 17.74 2.62
N GLU A 117 -15.61 17.62 2.61
CA GLU A 117 -16.53 18.73 2.25
C GLU A 117 -16.40 19.88 3.26
N ARG A 118 -16.41 19.59 4.57
CA ARG A 118 -16.29 20.59 5.64
C ARG A 118 -14.97 21.35 5.60
N LEU A 119 -13.87 20.64 5.31
CA LEU A 119 -12.53 21.23 5.23
C LEU A 119 -12.35 22.10 3.96
N GLY A 120 -13.09 21.84 2.90
CA GLY A 120 -13.06 22.64 1.66
C GLY A 120 -11.63 22.81 1.12
N GLY A 121 -11.14 24.04 1.02
CA GLY A 121 -9.79 24.34 0.51
C GLY A 121 -8.63 23.80 1.38
N LYS A 122 -8.91 23.29 2.58
CA LYS A 122 -7.95 22.66 3.50
C LYS A 122 -8.08 21.14 3.53
N ALA A 123 -8.84 20.54 2.59
CA ALA A 123 -9.06 19.11 2.50
C ALA A 123 -7.73 18.35 2.32
N PHE A 124 -7.63 17.17 2.94
CA PHE A 124 -6.43 16.33 2.86
C PHE A 124 -6.30 15.61 1.51
N GLY A 125 -7.36 15.60 0.70
CA GLY A 125 -7.41 14.85 -0.55
C GLY A 125 -7.66 13.36 -0.33
N SER A 126 -8.48 13.02 0.67
CA SER A 126 -8.88 11.65 0.98
C SER A 126 -9.42 10.92 -0.26
N THR A 127 -9.25 9.61 -0.28
CA THR A 127 -9.89 8.72 -1.25
C THR A 127 -11.39 8.53 -0.99
N LYS A 128 -11.90 9.09 0.10
CA LYS A 128 -13.28 8.92 0.59
C LYS A 128 -13.65 7.46 0.84
N SER A 129 -12.66 6.65 1.15
CA SER A 129 -12.82 5.22 1.45
C SER A 129 -13.09 4.93 2.92
N GLY A 130 -13.19 5.96 3.77
CA GLY A 130 -13.56 5.82 5.18
C GLY A 130 -12.45 5.34 6.10
N ILE A 131 -11.18 5.39 5.68
CA ILE A 131 -10.06 4.81 6.41
C ILE A 131 -9.79 5.57 7.72
N ALA A 132 -9.73 6.90 7.69
CA ALA A 132 -9.48 7.70 8.88
C ALA A 132 -10.59 7.55 9.93
N PRO A 133 -11.88 7.68 9.60
CA PRO A 133 -12.95 7.42 10.55
C PRO A 133 -12.97 5.99 11.08
N PHE A 134 -12.64 5.00 10.25
CA PHE A 134 -12.56 3.60 10.67
C PHE A 134 -11.49 3.38 11.75
N TYR A 135 -10.25 3.80 11.51
CA TYR A 135 -9.18 3.63 12.50
C TYR A 135 -9.42 4.47 13.76
N SER A 136 -10.05 5.65 13.62
CA SER A 136 -10.51 6.43 14.75
C SER A 136 -11.46 5.63 15.65
N ASP A 137 -12.47 5.01 15.08
CA ASP A 137 -13.46 4.18 15.79
C ASP A 137 -12.82 2.93 16.39
N LYS A 138 -11.89 2.31 15.69
CA LYS A 138 -11.14 1.15 16.18
C LYS A 138 -10.44 1.47 17.50
N TYR A 139 -9.69 2.56 17.56
CA TYR A 139 -8.95 2.95 18.76
C TYR A 139 -9.84 3.58 19.83
N ALA A 140 -10.97 4.19 19.45
CA ALA A 140 -12.03 4.60 20.37
C ALA A 140 -12.85 3.40 20.93
N LYS A 141 -12.61 2.19 20.43
CA LYS A 141 -13.26 0.92 20.88
C LYS A 141 -14.76 0.82 20.57
N ILE A 142 -15.21 1.59 19.58
CA ILE A 142 -16.60 1.55 19.09
C ILE A 142 -16.76 0.80 17.77
N GLY A 143 -15.67 0.30 17.20
CA GLY A 143 -15.68 -0.52 15.98
C GLY A 143 -16.40 -1.88 16.18
N ILE A 144 -16.81 -2.50 15.09
CA ILE A 144 -17.50 -3.79 15.03
C ILE A 144 -16.53 -4.81 14.42
N GLN A 145 -16.32 -5.96 15.09
CA GLN A 145 -15.51 -7.05 14.58
C GLN A 145 -16.33 -8.02 13.72
N VAL A 146 -15.68 -8.76 12.85
CA VAL A 146 -16.32 -9.79 12.02
C VAL A 146 -17.02 -10.84 12.88
N CYS A 147 -16.44 -11.25 14.02
CA CYS A 147 -17.10 -12.18 14.94
C CYS A 147 -18.43 -11.66 15.49
N ASP A 148 -18.60 -10.34 15.66
CA ASP A 148 -19.84 -9.75 16.16
C ASP A 148 -21.03 -10.06 15.21
N LEU A 149 -20.79 -10.26 13.89
CA LEU A 149 -21.83 -10.61 12.92
C LEU A 149 -22.55 -11.92 13.25
N PHE A 150 -21.91 -12.82 14.00
CA PHE A 150 -22.43 -14.14 14.36
C PHE A 150 -23.02 -14.19 15.77
N HIS A 151 -23.15 -13.00 16.42
CA HIS A 151 -23.75 -12.81 17.75
C HIS A 151 -24.76 -11.65 17.66
N GLU A 152 -25.99 -11.96 17.23
CA GLU A 152 -26.99 -10.96 16.80
C GLU A 152 -27.32 -9.91 17.86
N ASP A 153 -27.52 -10.33 19.12
CA ASP A 153 -27.82 -9.39 20.23
C ASP A 153 -26.64 -8.41 20.43
N ARG A 154 -25.42 -8.94 20.44
CA ARG A 154 -24.20 -8.16 20.58
C ARG A 154 -23.99 -7.22 19.38
N LEU A 155 -24.22 -7.70 18.17
CA LEU A 155 -24.14 -6.88 16.97
C LEU A 155 -25.11 -5.69 17.05
N ARG A 156 -26.37 -5.96 17.42
CA ARG A 156 -27.39 -4.91 17.52
C ARG A 156 -27.06 -3.89 18.60
N GLU A 157 -26.59 -4.32 19.76
CA GLU A 157 -26.14 -3.42 20.83
C GLU A 157 -25.00 -2.50 20.35
N ARG A 158 -23.93 -3.07 19.79
CA ARG A 158 -22.77 -2.32 19.33
C ARG A 158 -23.10 -1.38 18.17
N LEU A 159 -23.91 -1.85 17.22
CA LEU A 159 -24.34 -1.05 16.07
C LEU A 159 -25.18 0.14 16.53
N THR A 160 -26.13 -0.07 17.44
CA THR A 160 -26.96 1.00 18.01
C THR A 160 -26.10 2.06 18.69
N ALA A 161 -25.13 1.65 19.51
CA ALA A 161 -24.22 2.57 20.20
C ALA A 161 -23.36 3.38 19.21
N ALA A 162 -22.80 2.70 18.20
CA ALA A 162 -21.98 3.35 17.19
C ALA A 162 -22.79 4.35 16.35
N VAL A 163 -23.96 3.93 15.85
CA VAL A 163 -24.85 4.79 15.03
C VAL A 163 -25.34 5.99 15.80
N SER A 164 -25.71 5.82 17.07
CA SER A 164 -26.13 6.93 17.92
C SER A 164 -25.04 8.04 18.00
N LEU A 165 -23.78 7.63 18.19
CA LEU A 165 -22.66 8.57 18.20
C LEU A 165 -22.43 9.21 16.82
N LYS A 166 -22.54 8.44 15.74
CA LYS A 166 -22.38 8.96 14.37
C LYS A 166 -23.49 9.96 14.03
N ASN A 167 -24.72 9.69 14.45
CA ASN A 167 -25.84 10.59 14.18
C ASN A 167 -25.62 11.96 14.85
N VAL A 168 -25.06 12.03 16.06
CA VAL A 168 -24.67 13.30 16.67
C VAL A 168 -23.71 14.08 15.78
N LEU A 169 -22.68 13.44 15.21
CA LEU A 169 -21.75 14.08 14.31
C LEU A 169 -22.43 14.49 12.98
N PHE A 170 -23.26 13.64 12.43
CA PHE A 170 -23.90 13.89 11.14
C PHE A 170 -24.88 15.06 11.24
N GLU A 171 -25.74 15.07 12.24
CA GLU A 171 -26.74 16.12 12.43
C GLU A 171 -26.12 17.46 12.83
N HIS A 172 -25.23 17.46 13.85
CA HIS A 172 -24.81 18.71 14.49
C HIS A 172 -23.51 19.28 13.93
N LEU A 173 -22.59 18.42 13.41
CA LEU A 173 -21.34 18.91 12.83
C LEU A 173 -21.41 19.03 11.30
N TYR A 174 -21.95 18.01 10.64
CA TYR A 174 -21.96 17.97 9.17
C TYR A 174 -23.28 18.46 8.56
N HIS A 175 -24.34 18.60 9.36
CA HIS A 175 -25.69 18.97 8.90
C HIS A 175 -26.20 18.03 7.81
N LYS A 176 -26.04 16.74 8.04
CA LYS A 176 -26.41 15.64 7.15
C LYS A 176 -27.46 14.74 7.81
N PRO A 177 -28.24 13.97 7.01
CA PRO A 177 -29.25 13.05 7.55
C PRO A 177 -28.68 12.02 8.51
N SER A 178 -29.50 11.64 9.48
CA SER A 178 -29.22 10.54 10.41
C SER A 178 -29.25 9.20 9.70
N LEU A 179 -28.53 8.24 10.27
CA LEU A 179 -28.49 6.84 9.85
C LEU A 179 -29.58 6.06 10.55
N ASP A 180 -30.14 5.08 9.88
CA ASP A 180 -31.06 4.10 10.44
C ASP A 180 -30.31 2.82 10.87
N VAL A 181 -30.50 2.41 12.13
CA VAL A 181 -29.84 1.22 12.71
C VAL A 181 -30.37 -0.06 12.07
N ASP A 182 -31.70 -0.14 11.83
CA ASP A 182 -32.31 -1.35 11.30
C ASP A 182 -31.92 -1.59 9.84
N GLU A 183 -31.83 -0.54 9.05
CA GLU A 183 -31.32 -0.63 7.66
C GLU A 183 -29.88 -1.14 7.63
N LEU A 184 -29.00 -0.57 8.42
CA LEU A 184 -27.60 -1.02 8.52
C LEU A 184 -27.47 -2.44 9.04
N TYR A 185 -28.31 -2.82 10.01
CA TYR A 185 -28.34 -4.18 10.54
C TYR A 185 -28.73 -5.19 9.46
N GLN A 186 -29.78 -4.92 8.69
CA GLN A 186 -30.21 -5.81 7.60
C GLN A 186 -29.12 -5.97 6.52
N GLN A 187 -28.48 -4.86 6.12
CA GLN A 187 -27.35 -4.91 5.18
C GLN A 187 -26.21 -5.79 5.69
N LEU A 188 -25.87 -5.68 6.98
CA LEU A 188 -24.82 -6.52 7.58
C LEU A 188 -25.22 -8.01 7.62
N MET A 189 -26.49 -8.31 7.89
CA MET A 189 -26.98 -9.69 7.90
C MET A 189 -26.92 -10.34 6.52
N GLU A 190 -27.23 -9.59 5.46
CA GLU A 190 -27.08 -10.06 4.08
C GLU A 190 -25.61 -10.31 3.70
N LEU A 191 -24.74 -9.38 4.04
CA LEU A 191 -23.29 -9.49 3.79
C LEU A 191 -22.65 -10.62 4.61
N ARG A 192 -23.12 -10.85 5.85
CA ARG A 192 -22.68 -11.95 6.70
C ARG A 192 -22.77 -13.29 5.99
N GLU A 193 -23.92 -13.56 5.35
CA GLU A 193 -24.12 -14.86 4.68
C GLU A 193 -23.16 -15.05 3.50
N GLN A 194 -22.81 -13.98 2.80
CA GLN A 194 -21.89 -14.05 1.67
C GLN A 194 -20.44 -14.31 2.09
N ILE A 195 -20.00 -13.79 3.26
CA ILE A 195 -18.65 -14.02 3.75
C ILE A 195 -18.52 -15.19 4.74
N ARG A 196 -19.64 -15.73 5.24
CA ARG A 196 -19.66 -16.84 6.21
C ARG A 196 -18.69 -17.99 5.87
N PRO A 197 -18.59 -18.45 4.60
CA PRO A 197 -17.69 -19.55 4.24
C PRO A 197 -16.20 -19.24 4.43
N TYR A 198 -15.84 -17.96 4.51
CA TYR A 198 -14.46 -17.49 4.59
C TYR A 198 -14.04 -17.09 6.00
N VAL A 199 -14.98 -16.88 6.93
CA VAL A 199 -14.66 -16.40 8.29
C VAL A 199 -14.06 -17.53 9.13
N GLY A 200 -12.93 -17.23 9.76
CA GLY A 200 -12.25 -18.24 10.60
C GLY A 200 -11.20 -17.65 11.55
N ASP A 201 -10.68 -18.54 12.40
CA ASP A 201 -9.58 -18.24 13.32
C ASP A 201 -8.25 -18.15 12.57
N ALA A 202 -8.00 -16.97 11.98
CA ALA A 202 -6.75 -16.69 11.27
C ALA A 202 -5.53 -16.72 12.20
N VAL A 203 -5.69 -16.42 13.49
CA VAL A 203 -4.57 -16.37 14.45
C VAL A 203 -4.02 -17.77 14.66
N THR A 204 -4.88 -18.73 15.01
CA THR A 204 -4.45 -20.13 15.20
C THR A 204 -3.90 -20.70 13.89
N PHE A 205 -4.57 -20.43 12.76
CA PHE A 205 -4.10 -20.90 11.45
C PHE A 205 -2.67 -20.42 11.15
N VAL A 206 -2.38 -19.11 11.34
CA VAL A 206 -1.04 -18.55 11.08
C VAL A 206 0.02 -19.21 11.97
N HIS A 207 -0.26 -19.38 13.27
CA HIS A 207 0.67 -20.04 14.18
C HIS A 207 0.90 -21.52 13.84
N ASP A 208 -0.13 -22.24 13.38
CA ASP A 208 0.00 -23.63 12.93
C ASP A 208 0.83 -23.70 11.64
N ALA A 209 0.60 -22.80 10.69
CA ALA A 209 1.38 -22.70 9.46
C ALA A 209 2.87 -22.43 9.76
N LEU A 210 3.16 -21.51 10.70
CA LEU A 210 4.55 -21.23 11.11
C LEU A 210 5.21 -22.45 11.77
N ARG A 211 4.50 -23.17 12.66
CA ARG A 211 5.01 -24.41 13.28
C ARG A 211 5.25 -25.51 12.25
N ALA A 212 4.44 -25.57 11.21
CA ALA A 212 4.59 -26.49 10.09
C ALA A 212 5.71 -26.07 9.09
N GLY A 213 6.44 -24.98 9.36
CA GLY A 213 7.52 -24.50 8.48
C GLY A 213 7.04 -23.87 7.16
N LYS A 214 5.77 -23.48 7.08
CA LYS A 214 5.17 -22.86 5.89
C LYS A 214 5.79 -21.51 5.58
N THR A 215 5.84 -21.17 4.29
CA THR A 215 6.27 -19.85 3.80
C THR A 215 5.12 -18.87 3.88
N VAL A 216 5.28 -17.80 4.66
CA VAL A 216 4.27 -16.76 4.85
C VAL A 216 4.74 -15.44 4.23
N LEU A 217 3.91 -14.84 3.41
CA LEU A 217 4.14 -13.54 2.77
C LEU A 217 3.20 -12.48 3.36
N LEU A 218 3.76 -11.46 3.99
CA LEU A 218 3.03 -10.30 4.48
C LEU A 218 2.96 -9.26 3.37
N GLU A 219 1.75 -8.95 2.92
CA GLU A 219 1.49 -7.98 1.87
C GLU A 219 1.10 -6.63 2.45
N GLY A 220 2.02 -5.65 2.36
CA GLY A 220 1.80 -4.28 2.80
C GLY A 220 1.14 -3.41 1.74
N GLN A 221 0.54 -2.34 2.20
CA GLN A 221 -0.13 -1.32 1.39
C GLN A 221 0.48 0.05 1.68
N LEU A 222 0.51 0.94 0.66
CA LEU A 222 1.14 2.27 0.74
C LEU A 222 2.67 2.17 0.99
N GLY A 223 3.27 3.18 1.62
CA GLY A 223 4.70 3.24 1.89
C GLY A 223 5.03 4.01 3.16
N SER A 224 6.31 4.01 3.54
CA SER A 224 6.81 4.53 4.82
C SER A 224 6.44 5.98 5.08
N MET A 225 6.42 6.83 4.03
CA MET A 225 6.07 8.26 4.17
C MET A 225 4.60 8.46 4.52
N LYS A 226 3.76 7.45 4.36
CA LYS A 226 2.33 7.48 4.68
C LYS A 226 1.99 6.86 6.03
N ASP A 227 2.97 6.39 6.78
CA ASP A 227 2.76 5.89 8.14
C ASP A 227 2.36 7.02 9.11
N PRO A 228 1.37 6.83 9.99
CA PRO A 228 0.90 7.88 10.89
C PRO A 228 1.93 8.31 11.93
N ASP A 229 2.86 7.45 12.33
CA ASP A 229 3.86 7.74 13.36
C ASP A 229 5.23 8.14 12.78
N LEU A 230 5.65 7.47 11.71
CA LEU A 230 6.99 7.65 11.13
C LEU A 230 7.00 8.29 9.75
N GLY A 231 5.82 8.61 9.20
CA GLY A 231 5.68 9.30 7.91
C GLY A 231 5.60 10.83 8.06
N ILE A 232 5.06 11.46 7.03
CA ILE A 232 4.94 12.92 6.90
C ILE A 232 3.64 13.45 7.53
N PHE A 233 3.36 13.08 8.79
CA PHE A 233 2.15 13.50 9.50
C PHE A 233 1.93 15.03 9.41
N PRO A 234 0.68 15.52 9.19
CA PRO A 234 -0.59 14.78 9.12
C PRO A 234 -0.99 14.29 7.72
N LEU A 235 -0.13 14.38 6.72
CA LEU A 235 -0.40 14.02 5.31
C LEU A 235 -0.17 12.51 5.06
N THR A 236 -0.66 11.69 5.97
CA THR A 236 -0.48 10.24 6.04
C THR A 236 -1.80 9.50 5.81
N THR A 237 -1.74 8.17 5.71
CA THR A 237 -2.92 7.33 5.95
C THR A 237 -3.09 7.10 7.46
N SER A 238 -4.22 6.53 7.87
CA SER A 238 -4.47 6.23 9.29
C SER A 238 -4.12 4.79 9.68
N SER A 239 -3.64 3.99 8.74
CA SER A 239 -3.11 2.65 9.02
C SER A 239 -1.60 2.67 9.07
N HIS A 240 -1.00 1.85 9.94
CA HIS A 240 0.45 1.65 9.94
C HIS A 240 0.91 0.91 8.70
N THR A 241 1.88 1.50 7.98
CA THR A 241 2.37 0.97 6.69
C THR A 241 3.68 0.20 6.82
N LEU A 242 4.19 0.06 8.04
CA LEU A 242 5.48 -0.55 8.32
C LEU A 242 5.38 -2.07 8.48
N ALA A 243 6.44 -2.79 8.12
CA ALA A 243 6.56 -4.24 8.29
C ALA A 243 6.34 -4.67 9.75
N GLY A 244 6.76 -3.85 10.72
CA GLY A 244 6.56 -4.10 12.14
C GLY A 244 5.08 -4.23 12.54
N PHE A 245 4.17 -3.52 11.88
CA PHE A 245 2.74 -3.69 12.12
C PHE A 245 2.20 -5.01 11.53
N GLY A 246 2.89 -5.61 10.58
CA GLY A 246 2.57 -6.95 10.07
C GLY A 246 2.51 -8.00 11.18
N CYS A 247 3.35 -7.86 12.21
CA CYS A 247 3.32 -8.74 13.38
C CYS A 247 1.97 -8.67 14.11
N VAL A 248 1.42 -7.49 14.30
CA VAL A 248 0.11 -7.30 14.94
C VAL A 248 -1.03 -7.61 13.97
N GLY A 249 -0.97 -7.03 12.77
CA GLY A 249 -2.06 -7.12 11.80
C GLY A 249 -2.26 -8.49 11.18
N ALA A 250 -1.23 -9.34 11.16
CA ALA A 250 -1.26 -10.72 10.69
C ALA A 250 -1.12 -11.76 11.81
N ALA A 251 -1.01 -11.33 13.07
CA ALA A 251 -0.75 -12.19 14.23
C ALA A 251 0.55 -13.04 14.10
N VAL A 252 1.59 -12.48 13.49
CA VAL A 252 2.90 -13.13 13.32
C VAL A 252 3.84 -12.70 14.45
N PRO A 253 4.55 -13.61 15.14
CA PRO A 253 5.56 -13.22 16.12
C PRO A 253 6.67 -12.35 15.48
N PRO A 254 7.12 -11.26 16.13
CA PRO A 254 8.16 -10.39 15.55
C PRO A 254 9.45 -11.14 15.18
N THR A 255 9.80 -12.17 15.95
CA THR A 255 10.98 -13.01 15.72
C THR A 255 10.86 -13.96 14.53
N ALA A 256 9.69 -14.09 13.92
CA ALA A 256 9.46 -14.94 12.75
C ALA A 256 9.67 -14.20 11.42
N VAL A 257 9.71 -12.86 11.43
CA VAL A 257 9.96 -12.05 10.22
C VAL A 257 11.46 -12.06 9.92
N GLU A 258 11.83 -12.75 8.86
CA GLU A 258 13.23 -12.97 8.48
C GLU A 258 13.68 -12.08 7.32
N ASP A 259 12.75 -11.66 6.47
CA ASP A 259 13.04 -10.91 5.26
C ASP A 259 12.04 -9.77 5.05
N VAL A 260 12.54 -8.55 4.93
CA VAL A 260 11.74 -7.34 4.67
C VAL A 260 12.18 -6.73 3.34
N ILE A 261 11.37 -6.93 2.31
CA ILE A 261 11.60 -6.45 0.95
C ILE A 261 10.94 -5.08 0.81
N CYS A 262 11.76 -4.02 0.80
CA CYS A 262 11.29 -2.68 0.53
C CYS A 262 11.21 -2.43 -0.98
N VAL A 263 10.05 -2.05 -1.47
CA VAL A 263 9.87 -1.70 -2.88
C VAL A 263 10.01 -0.20 -3.07
N THR A 264 10.76 0.21 -4.07
CA THR A 264 10.91 1.60 -4.51
C THR A 264 10.93 1.68 -6.04
N LYS A 265 10.52 2.81 -6.62
CA LYS A 265 10.67 3.08 -8.07
C LYS A 265 12.03 3.66 -8.36
N ALA A 266 12.50 3.53 -9.59
CA ALA A 266 13.69 4.21 -10.09
C ALA A 266 13.53 5.75 -10.18
N TYR A 267 12.36 6.27 -9.88
CA TYR A 267 12.00 7.67 -9.68
C TYR A 267 10.96 7.76 -8.57
N SER A 268 10.56 8.96 -8.15
CA SER A 268 9.56 9.12 -7.10
C SER A 268 8.17 9.42 -7.66
N SER A 269 7.12 8.92 -7.00
CA SER A 269 5.74 9.34 -7.29
C SER A 269 4.89 9.37 -6.02
N SER A 270 3.93 10.28 -5.96
CA SER A 270 2.99 10.38 -4.85
C SER A 270 1.57 10.71 -5.34
N VAL A 271 0.57 10.06 -4.75
CA VAL A 271 -0.84 10.46 -4.82
C VAL A 271 -1.19 11.13 -3.51
N GLY A 272 -1.04 12.42 -3.44
CA GLY A 272 -1.30 13.18 -2.24
C GLY A 272 -1.91 14.55 -2.53
N SER A 273 -2.07 15.35 -1.47
CA SER A 273 -2.41 16.77 -1.61
C SER A 273 -1.26 17.53 -2.27
N ASN A 274 -1.60 18.58 -3.02
CA ASN A 274 -0.58 19.50 -3.55
C ASN A 274 0.21 20.24 -2.45
N THR A 275 -0.26 20.19 -1.21
CA THR A 275 0.42 20.75 -0.04
C THR A 275 1.38 19.77 0.63
N GLU A 276 1.41 18.50 0.18
CA GLU A 276 2.33 17.48 0.71
C GLU A 276 3.77 17.82 0.33
N PRO A 277 4.73 17.77 1.27
CA PRO A 277 6.13 17.96 0.94
C PRO A 277 6.64 16.80 0.07
N PHE A 278 7.12 17.15 -1.12
CA PHE A 278 7.66 16.21 -2.09
C PHE A 278 8.91 16.83 -2.71
N VAL A 279 10.02 16.75 -1.98
CA VAL A 279 11.23 17.56 -2.20
C VAL A 279 11.84 17.37 -3.58
N SER A 280 11.86 16.14 -4.09
CA SER A 280 12.46 15.80 -5.39
C SER A 280 11.51 16.01 -6.59
N GLU A 281 10.40 16.74 -6.42
CA GLU A 281 9.37 16.90 -7.45
C GLU A 281 9.90 17.50 -8.75
N VAL A 282 9.41 16.96 -9.87
CA VAL A 282 9.71 17.45 -11.22
C VAL A 282 8.46 18.11 -11.78
N LEU A 283 8.57 19.38 -12.12
CA LEU A 283 7.50 20.21 -12.66
C LEU A 283 7.67 20.48 -14.16
N GLY A 284 6.63 21.03 -14.80
CA GLY A 284 6.64 21.41 -16.21
C GLY A 284 6.74 20.22 -17.17
N GLU A 285 7.24 20.45 -18.37
CA GLU A 285 7.29 19.45 -19.45
C GLU A 285 8.02 18.16 -19.05
N ALA A 286 9.10 18.26 -18.28
CA ALA A 286 9.85 17.09 -17.81
C ALA A 286 9.01 16.23 -16.85
N GLY A 287 8.24 16.87 -15.96
CA GLY A 287 7.31 16.18 -15.06
C GLY A 287 6.15 15.53 -15.82
N ASP A 288 5.60 16.22 -16.81
CA ASP A 288 4.51 15.70 -17.63
C ASP A 288 4.97 14.51 -18.48
N GLU A 289 6.17 14.57 -19.04
CA GLU A 289 6.75 13.45 -19.80
C GLU A 289 7.05 12.26 -18.90
N LEU A 290 7.63 12.45 -17.72
CA LEU A 290 7.86 11.38 -16.76
C LEU A 290 6.52 10.76 -16.31
N ARG A 291 5.50 11.57 -16.05
CA ARG A 291 4.15 11.09 -15.70
C ARG A 291 3.54 10.27 -16.83
N ARG A 292 3.67 10.72 -18.06
CA ARG A 292 3.13 10.03 -19.24
C ARG A 292 3.78 8.67 -19.47
N ARG A 293 5.10 8.57 -19.26
CA ARG A 293 5.90 7.35 -19.45
C ARG A 293 5.84 6.40 -18.26
N GLY A 294 5.57 6.92 -17.07
CA GLY A 294 5.65 6.18 -15.82
C GLY A 294 4.63 5.05 -15.71
N GLY A 295 4.98 4.04 -14.91
CA GLY A 295 4.12 2.91 -14.64
C GLY A 295 3.72 2.09 -15.88
N ASP A 296 2.57 1.44 -15.82
CA ASP A 296 2.01 0.64 -16.92
C ASP A 296 1.25 1.52 -17.95
N LYS A 297 0.49 2.50 -17.48
CA LYS A 297 -0.38 3.38 -18.29
C LYS A 297 -0.25 4.86 -17.92
N GLY A 298 0.92 5.28 -17.50
CA GLY A 298 1.17 6.59 -16.93
C GLY A 298 0.99 6.64 -15.41
N GLU A 299 1.52 7.67 -14.79
CA GLU A 299 1.42 7.89 -13.35
C GLU A 299 0.06 8.51 -12.98
N PHE A 300 -0.95 7.63 -12.89
CA PHE A 300 -2.31 7.97 -12.46
C PHE A 300 -2.75 7.01 -11.34
N GLY A 301 -3.55 7.51 -10.41
CA GLY A 301 -4.10 6.70 -9.32
C GLY A 301 -4.98 5.57 -9.84
N ALA A 302 -4.70 4.32 -9.43
CA ALA A 302 -5.45 3.15 -9.90
C ALA A 302 -6.94 3.21 -9.57
N THR A 303 -7.30 3.80 -8.42
CA THR A 303 -8.68 3.93 -7.94
C THR A 303 -9.32 5.26 -8.36
N THR A 304 -8.59 6.36 -8.27
CA THR A 304 -9.13 7.71 -8.44
C THR A 304 -8.90 8.31 -9.82
N GLY A 305 -7.99 7.74 -10.63
CA GLY A 305 -7.57 8.32 -11.90
C GLY A 305 -6.82 9.66 -11.76
N ARG A 306 -6.55 10.14 -10.54
CA ARG A 306 -5.84 11.41 -10.32
C ARG A 306 -4.41 11.32 -10.84
N PRO A 307 -3.88 12.37 -11.49
CA PRO A 307 -2.47 12.41 -11.87
C PRO A 307 -1.60 12.39 -10.61
N ARG A 308 -0.60 11.51 -10.59
CA ARG A 308 0.40 11.49 -9.53
C ARG A 308 1.39 12.62 -9.72
N ARG A 309 1.85 13.19 -8.63
CA ARG A 309 3.07 13.99 -8.61
C ARG A 309 4.24 13.06 -8.88
N VAL A 310 5.19 13.50 -9.67
CA VAL A 310 6.39 12.74 -10.04
C VAL A 310 7.64 13.51 -9.65
N GLY A 311 8.69 12.78 -9.32
CA GLY A 311 9.96 13.37 -8.88
C GLY A 311 11.14 12.48 -9.26
N TRP A 312 12.35 13.03 -9.17
CA TRP A 312 13.56 12.25 -9.27
C TRP A 312 13.68 11.28 -8.10
N PHE A 313 14.48 10.23 -8.26
CA PHE A 313 14.76 9.32 -7.15
C PHE A 313 15.30 10.10 -5.95
N ASP A 314 14.73 9.86 -4.78
CA ASP A 314 15.06 10.54 -3.54
C ASP A 314 15.79 9.58 -2.59
N THR A 315 17.11 9.71 -2.50
CA THR A 315 17.92 8.82 -1.69
C THR A 315 17.71 9.07 -0.18
N VAL A 316 17.37 10.30 0.21
CA VAL A 316 17.13 10.65 1.63
C VAL A 316 15.86 10.00 2.13
N ALA A 317 14.75 10.19 1.38
CA ALA A 317 13.47 9.58 1.71
C ALA A 317 13.54 8.04 1.63
N THR A 318 14.18 7.48 0.59
CA THR A 318 14.26 6.02 0.41
C THR A 318 15.12 5.37 1.49
N LYS A 319 16.28 5.96 1.85
CA LYS A 319 17.14 5.50 2.94
C LYS A 319 16.39 5.47 4.27
N TYR A 320 15.68 6.55 4.58
CA TYR A 320 14.83 6.63 5.78
C TYR A 320 13.71 5.59 5.75
N GLY A 321 13.00 5.48 4.63
CA GLY A 321 11.93 4.49 4.48
C GLY A 321 12.43 3.06 4.68
N CYS A 322 13.55 2.68 4.09
CA CYS A 322 14.16 1.37 4.30
C CYS A 322 14.57 1.16 5.77
N MET A 323 15.11 2.18 6.42
CA MET A 323 15.50 2.13 7.82
C MET A 323 14.32 1.85 8.75
N VAL A 324 13.22 2.61 8.62
CA VAL A 324 12.05 2.43 9.49
C VAL A 324 11.26 1.16 9.21
N GLN A 325 11.38 0.62 8.00
CA GLN A 325 10.83 -0.69 7.65
C GLN A 325 11.67 -1.86 8.21
N GLY A 326 12.95 -1.63 8.55
CA GLY A 326 13.89 -2.70 8.87
C GLY A 326 14.25 -3.53 7.63
N ALA A 327 14.45 -2.85 6.48
CA ALA A 327 14.71 -3.51 5.20
C ALA A 327 15.91 -4.45 5.25
N THR A 328 15.77 -5.65 4.73
CA THR A 328 16.87 -6.60 4.48
C THR A 328 17.36 -6.48 3.04
N GLN A 329 16.45 -6.10 2.13
CA GLN A 329 16.72 -5.90 0.71
C GLN A 329 15.72 -4.95 0.07
N VAL A 330 16.05 -4.50 -1.14
CA VAL A 330 15.24 -3.56 -1.93
C VAL A 330 14.91 -4.14 -3.29
N ALA A 331 13.65 -3.98 -3.70
CA ALA A 331 13.19 -4.20 -5.06
C ALA A 331 13.02 -2.84 -5.77
N LEU A 332 13.83 -2.58 -6.80
CA LEU A 332 13.77 -1.38 -7.62
C LEU A 332 12.85 -1.62 -8.81
N THR A 333 11.78 -0.87 -8.92
CA THR A 333 10.81 -0.99 -10.01
C THR A 333 10.92 0.15 -11.03
N CYS A 334 10.32 -0.04 -12.21
CA CYS A 334 10.20 0.99 -13.25
C CYS A 334 11.54 1.56 -13.76
N LEU A 335 12.61 0.75 -13.79
CA LEU A 335 13.89 1.21 -14.34
C LEU A 335 13.79 1.52 -15.84
N ASP A 336 12.98 0.76 -16.59
CA ASP A 336 12.71 0.93 -18.01
C ASP A 336 12.17 2.33 -18.37
N VAL A 337 11.44 2.95 -17.44
CA VAL A 337 10.82 4.27 -17.64
C VAL A 337 11.85 5.36 -17.93
N LEU A 338 13.04 5.28 -17.36
CA LEU A 338 14.08 6.30 -17.49
C LEU A 338 14.92 6.19 -18.79
N GLY A 339 14.69 5.16 -19.61
CA GLY A 339 15.46 4.86 -20.81
C GLY A 339 15.45 5.95 -21.90
N TYR A 340 14.64 6.98 -21.78
CA TYR A 340 14.60 8.11 -22.74
C TYR A 340 15.54 9.26 -22.38
N LEU A 341 16.10 9.29 -21.19
CA LEU A 341 16.89 10.39 -20.65
C LEU A 341 18.36 10.30 -21.08
N ASP A 342 18.96 11.47 -21.36
CA ASP A 342 20.40 11.62 -21.55
C ASP A 342 21.12 11.72 -20.21
N GLU A 343 20.49 12.42 -19.27
CA GLU A 343 20.96 12.64 -17.91
C GLU A 343 19.82 12.37 -16.91
N ILE A 344 20.14 11.79 -15.77
CA ILE A 344 19.19 11.48 -14.70
C ILE A 344 19.64 12.19 -13.44
N LEU A 345 18.77 13.03 -12.89
CA LEU A 345 19.00 13.67 -11.60
C LEU A 345 18.59 12.70 -10.48
N VAL A 346 19.39 12.69 -9.42
CA VAL A 346 19.08 11.94 -8.17
C VAL A 346 19.18 12.92 -7.01
N CYS A 347 18.14 13.02 -6.21
CA CYS A 347 18.16 13.82 -4.98
C CYS A 347 18.99 13.09 -3.93
N THR A 348 20.14 13.68 -3.58
CA THR A 348 21.15 13.08 -2.70
C THR A 348 21.28 13.79 -1.36
N GLY A 349 20.53 14.85 -1.14
CA GLY A 349 20.50 15.62 0.08
C GLY A 349 19.38 16.65 0.05
N TYR A 350 19.12 17.22 1.21
CA TYR A 350 18.20 18.35 1.38
C TYR A 350 18.95 19.55 1.94
N GLU A 351 18.73 20.72 1.34
CA GLU A 351 19.14 21.99 1.92
C GLU A 351 17.97 22.55 2.74
N ILE A 352 18.18 22.77 4.02
CA ILE A 352 17.21 23.33 4.95
C ILE A 352 17.90 24.50 5.70
N ASP A 353 17.35 25.70 5.53
CA ASP A 353 17.84 26.91 6.18
C ASP A 353 19.37 27.11 5.99
N GLY A 354 19.89 26.82 4.79
CA GLY A 354 21.29 26.95 4.42
C GLY A 354 22.20 25.78 4.85
N THR A 355 21.66 24.73 5.47
CA THR A 355 22.41 23.53 5.86
C THR A 355 22.00 22.34 5.02
N VAL A 356 22.98 21.65 4.46
CA VAL A 356 22.75 20.41 3.67
C VAL A 356 22.78 19.19 4.60
N THR A 357 21.77 18.33 4.47
CA THR A 357 21.64 17.09 5.25
C THR A 357 21.22 15.92 4.36
N ASP A 358 21.65 14.70 4.72
CA ASP A 358 21.16 13.41 4.19
C ASP A 358 20.24 12.67 5.16
N ARG A 359 19.85 13.33 6.27
CA ARG A 359 18.88 12.82 7.23
C ARG A 359 17.50 13.30 6.87
N PHE A 360 16.52 12.39 6.91
CA PHE A 360 15.12 12.73 6.66
C PHE A 360 14.57 13.55 7.85
N PRO A 361 14.10 14.79 7.60
CA PRO A 361 13.68 15.69 8.65
C PRO A 361 12.22 15.48 9.05
N THR A 362 11.78 16.20 10.10
CA THR A 362 10.35 16.28 10.46
C THR A 362 9.56 17.03 9.40
N THR A 363 8.24 16.83 9.36
CA THR A 363 7.38 17.45 8.32
C THR A 363 7.51 18.98 8.25
N PRO A 364 7.55 19.75 9.36
CA PRO A 364 7.73 21.21 9.27
C PRO A 364 9.04 21.65 8.64
N GLU A 365 10.11 20.89 8.83
CA GLU A 365 11.41 21.14 8.19
C GLU A 365 11.38 20.72 6.71
N LEU A 366 10.76 19.56 6.43
CA LEU A 366 10.60 19.02 5.08
C LEU A 366 9.84 19.99 4.16
N MET A 367 8.89 20.76 4.71
CA MET A 367 8.16 21.82 3.98
C MET A 367 9.06 22.96 3.49
N ARG A 368 10.24 23.14 4.10
CA ARG A 368 11.21 24.17 3.72
C ARG A 368 12.41 23.61 2.96
N ALA A 369 12.49 22.28 2.86
CA ALA A 369 13.61 21.58 2.23
C ALA A 369 13.68 21.86 0.72
N ARG A 370 14.89 22.03 0.22
CA ARG A 370 15.21 22.10 -1.21
C ARG A 370 16.07 20.90 -1.59
N PRO A 371 15.86 20.31 -2.78
CA PRO A 371 16.64 19.15 -3.20
C PRO A 371 18.07 19.55 -3.57
N VAL A 372 19.03 18.74 -3.17
CA VAL A 372 20.39 18.74 -3.66
C VAL A 372 20.55 17.58 -4.62
N PHE A 373 20.85 17.86 -5.88
CA PHE A 373 20.92 16.85 -6.93
C PHE A 373 22.34 16.45 -7.29
N THR A 374 22.48 15.17 -7.64
CA THR A 374 23.62 14.61 -8.38
C THR A 374 23.14 14.17 -9.75
N THR A 375 23.87 14.52 -10.80
CA THR A 375 23.55 14.13 -12.18
C THR A 375 24.30 12.84 -12.52
N LEU A 376 23.58 11.87 -13.09
CA LEU A 376 24.14 10.63 -13.63
C LEU A 376 23.84 10.52 -15.13
N PRO A 377 24.71 9.86 -15.92
CA PRO A 377 24.43 9.62 -17.33
C PRO A 377 23.25 8.65 -17.48
N GLY A 378 22.32 8.97 -18.38
CA GLY A 378 21.27 8.08 -18.81
C GLY A 378 21.78 7.00 -19.78
N TRP A 379 20.96 6.01 -20.06
CA TRP A 379 21.35 4.90 -20.98
C TRP A 379 20.74 4.99 -22.38
N LYS A 380 19.81 5.90 -22.59
CA LYS A 380 19.24 6.26 -23.89
C LYS A 380 18.83 5.08 -24.78
N CYS A 381 18.32 4.01 -24.21
CA CYS A 381 17.79 2.86 -24.95
C CYS A 381 16.66 2.18 -24.17
N ASP A 382 15.85 1.42 -24.91
CA ASP A 382 14.79 0.59 -24.32
C ASP A 382 15.41 -0.64 -23.69
N ILE A 383 15.10 -0.86 -22.40
CA ILE A 383 15.50 -2.05 -21.62
C ILE A 383 14.30 -2.90 -21.20
N ARG A 384 13.11 -2.59 -21.73
CA ARG A 384 11.89 -3.29 -21.37
C ARG A 384 11.97 -4.77 -21.71
N GLY A 385 11.58 -5.60 -20.75
CA GLY A 385 11.61 -7.06 -20.92
C GLY A 385 12.99 -7.69 -20.76
N CYS A 386 14.03 -6.93 -20.41
CA CYS A 386 15.33 -7.50 -20.08
C CYS A 386 15.23 -8.29 -18.77
N THR A 387 15.50 -9.60 -18.81
CA THR A 387 15.45 -10.51 -17.67
C THR A 387 16.82 -10.93 -17.13
N ASP A 388 17.88 -10.51 -17.81
CA ASP A 388 19.27 -10.71 -17.38
C ASP A 388 19.88 -9.37 -16.92
N TYR A 389 20.25 -9.26 -15.65
CA TYR A 389 20.89 -8.04 -15.11
C TYR A 389 22.19 -7.71 -15.82
N GLN A 390 22.95 -8.72 -16.24
CA GLN A 390 24.24 -8.49 -16.92
C GLN A 390 24.08 -7.91 -18.33
N ALA A 391 22.95 -8.17 -18.96
CA ALA A 391 22.60 -7.62 -20.27
C ALA A 391 22.15 -6.13 -20.22
N LEU A 392 21.91 -5.58 -19.05
CA LEU A 392 21.56 -4.16 -18.91
C LEU A 392 22.73 -3.24 -19.36
N PRO A 393 22.42 -2.06 -19.94
CA PRO A 393 23.44 -1.05 -20.25
C PRO A 393 24.28 -0.72 -19.03
N GLN A 394 25.56 -0.40 -19.28
CA GLN A 394 26.50 -0.07 -18.20
C GLN A 394 26.02 1.13 -17.36
N GLN A 395 25.41 2.13 -17.99
CA GLN A 395 24.85 3.30 -17.30
C GLN A 395 23.66 2.93 -16.40
N ALA A 396 22.80 2.01 -16.84
CA ALA A 396 21.70 1.52 -16.03
C ALA A 396 22.20 0.74 -14.80
N LYS A 397 23.23 -0.11 -14.96
CA LYS A 397 23.89 -0.79 -13.84
C LYS A 397 24.56 0.21 -12.90
N ALA A 398 25.27 1.20 -13.42
CA ALA A 398 25.90 2.25 -12.62
C ALA A 398 24.87 3.08 -11.84
N TYR A 399 23.69 3.34 -12.42
CA TYR A 399 22.58 3.99 -11.73
C TYR A 399 22.11 3.14 -10.54
N VAL A 400 21.87 1.86 -10.72
CA VAL A 400 21.46 0.93 -9.63
C VAL A 400 22.53 0.87 -8.54
N ASP A 401 23.80 0.74 -8.91
CA ASP A 401 24.94 0.72 -7.98
C ASP A 401 25.05 2.02 -7.16
N PHE A 402 24.85 3.16 -7.83
CA PHE A 402 24.82 4.46 -7.17
C PHE A 402 23.69 4.56 -6.15
N LEU A 403 22.46 4.19 -6.53
CA LEU A 403 21.31 4.18 -5.62
C LEU A 403 21.57 3.28 -4.40
N GLU A 404 22.04 2.04 -4.62
CA GLU A 404 22.37 1.11 -3.56
C GLU A 404 23.40 1.72 -2.58
N SER A 405 24.45 2.34 -3.11
CA SER A 405 25.51 2.97 -2.29
C SER A 405 24.97 4.12 -1.43
N ARG A 406 23.99 4.87 -1.95
CA ARG A 406 23.42 6.05 -1.25
C ARG A 406 22.38 5.67 -0.21
N ILE A 407 21.53 4.69 -0.52
CA ILE A 407 20.50 4.22 0.44
C ILE A 407 21.09 3.29 1.50
N GLY A 408 22.18 2.56 1.21
CA GLY A 408 22.86 1.65 2.15
C GLY A 408 22.16 0.30 2.34
N TYR A 409 21.25 -0.07 1.44
CA TYR A 409 20.51 -1.35 1.45
C TYR A 409 20.67 -2.06 0.11
N PRO A 410 20.82 -3.41 0.08
CA PRO A 410 21.07 -4.15 -1.14
C PRO A 410 19.86 -4.11 -2.07
N ILE A 411 20.07 -3.68 -3.30
CA ILE A 411 19.08 -3.76 -4.38
C ILE A 411 19.26 -5.11 -5.07
N THR A 412 18.38 -6.07 -4.79
CA THR A 412 18.49 -7.46 -5.25
C THR A 412 17.55 -7.79 -6.41
N LEU A 413 16.43 -7.05 -6.52
CA LEU A 413 15.44 -7.21 -7.57
C LEU A 413 15.35 -5.90 -8.38
N VAL A 414 15.44 -5.99 -9.69
CA VAL A 414 15.32 -4.84 -10.60
C VAL A 414 14.29 -5.13 -11.67
N SER A 415 13.22 -4.35 -11.69
CA SER A 415 12.13 -4.48 -12.66
C SER A 415 12.39 -3.62 -13.88
N THR A 416 12.25 -4.23 -15.06
CA THR A 416 12.50 -3.67 -16.38
C THR A 416 11.23 -3.56 -17.23
N GLY A 417 10.05 -3.67 -16.63
CA GLY A 417 8.76 -3.55 -17.31
C GLY A 417 7.57 -3.91 -16.42
N PRO A 418 6.33 -3.84 -16.90
CA PRO A 418 5.14 -4.01 -16.08
C PRO A 418 4.77 -5.46 -15.77
N LYS A 419 5.21 -6.45 -16.58
CA LYS A 419 4.83 -7.85 -16.41
C LYS A 419 5.60 -8.51 -15.27
N ARG A 420 5.02 -9.56 -14.65
CA ARG A 420 5.62 -10.29 -13.51
C ARG A 420 6.99 -10.89 -13.83
N ASN A 421 7.23 -11.31 -15.05
CA ASN A 421 8.49 -11.92 -15.50
C ASN A 421 9.53 -10.90 -15.99
N GLU A 422 9.18 -9.61 -16.04
CA GLU A 422 10.12 -8.53 -16.43
C GLU A 422 10.86 -8.01 -15.20
N ILE A 423 11.53 -8.93 -14.50
CA ILE A 423 12.33 -8.67 -13.31
C ILE A 423 13.66 -9.40 -13.48
N THR A 424 14.75 -8.72 -13.16
CA THR A 424 16.07 -9.33 -13.07
C THR A 424 16.45 -9.51 -11.61
N VAL A 425 17.12 -10.64 -11.30
CA VAL A 425 17.72 -10.88 -9.99
C VAL A 425 19.19 -10.50 -10.06
N ARG A 426 19.59 -9.57 -9.20
CA ARG A 426 20.98 -9.16 -9.09
C ARG A 426 21.67 -10.06 -8.07
N GLN A 427 22.49 -11.00 -8.56
CA GLN A 427 23.38 -11.78 -7.71
C GLN A 427 24.52 -10.89 -7.25
N LYS A 428 24.81 -10.90 -5.94
CA LYS A 428 26.01 -10.27 -5.36
C LYS A 428 27.20 -11.17 -5.43
#